data_22280a89c918decc22d9ce66d7d559a4
#
_entry.id   22280a89c918decc22d9ce66d7d559a4
#
_cell.length_a   1.000
_cell.length_b   1.000
_cell.length_c   1.000
_cell.angle_alpha   90.00
_cell.angle_beta   90.00
_cell.angle_gamma   90.00
#
_symmetry.space_group_name_H-M   'P 1'
#
loop_
_entity.id
_entity.type
_entity.pdbx_description
1 polymer ?
#
loop_
_entity_poly.entity_id
_entity_poly.type
_entity_poly.pdbx_seq_one_letter_code
_entity_poly.pdbx_strand_id
1 'polypeptide(L)'
;MVVEIMDTTLRDGEQTSGVSFARQEKLSIARLLLEDLKIPRIEIASARVSTGEYEMAKQLCEWAEKRGHIDKIEILGFLDKGASIEWIRSCGAKVMNLLCKGSEKHCTFQLQKTVQEHVEDIKQTIKKAKEVGLKINLYLEDWSNGIQHSPQYVFHLMDALKNEAVERFMLPDTLGILNPLQTLKFCRAMRRRYPDLRFDFHAHNDYDLATANTFAATLTGIQGVHCTVNGLGERAGNAPLTSVVAVLHDHVKATTGITENMVNKVSRIVESYSGIRVAANKPIIGESVFTQCAGVHADGDNKNNLYYNDLLPERFGRKREYALGKTSGRANIRKNLESLGIELDDESIKRVTQRVVELSDKKEMVTPEDLPYIISDVLKHETIAQHVKVINYTLNLSQGLKPVAIIAIEVNGKTYEGASTGDGQYDAFVKAIRKIYKEQLGRTFPSLTNYTVNIPPGGHTDALVQTVISWDYNGNILKTQGLDADQMEAAIQATIKMLNLIEDKAVSYTHLRAHETGAYL
;
A
#
# COMPACT_ATOMS: atom_id res chain seq x y z
N MET A 1 18.93 1.06 -19.49
CA MET A 1 18.56 -0.35 -19.54
C MET A 1 17.06 -0.47 -19.30
N VAL A 2 16.35 -1.33 -20.05
CA VAL A 2 14.94 -1.64 -19.76
C VAL A 2 14.89 -2.84 -18.83
N VAL A 3 14.10 -2.75 -17.74
CA VAL A 3 13.83 -3.86 -16.81
C VAL A 3 12.32 -4.05 -16.75
N GLU A 4 11.86 -5.23 -17.08
CA GLU A 4 10.45 -5.60 -17.01
C GLU A 4 10.08 -6.05 -15.59
N ILE A 5 8.99 -5.52 -15.06
CA ILE A 5 8.47 -5.93 -13.76
C ILE A 5 7.30 -6.89 -13.99
N MET A 6 7.35 -8.06 -13.36
CA MET A 6 6.18 -8.93 -13.21
C MET A 6 5.63 -8.76 -11.79
N ASP A 7 4.38 -8.37 -11.68
CA ASP A 7 3.70 -8.35 -10.41
C ASP A 7 3.02 -9.70 -10.15
N THR A 8 3.28 -10.31 -9.01
CA THR A 8 2.70 -11.59 -8.59
C THR A 8 1.82 -11.46 -7.33
N THR A 9 1.28 -10.27 -7.07
CA THR A 9 0.40 -10.01 -5.92
C THR A 9 -0.81 -10.94 -5.88
N LEU A 10 -1.41 -11.22 -7.07
CA LEU A 10 -2.62 -12.02 -7.18
C LEU A 10 -2.38 -13.54 -7.10
N ARG A 11 -1.12 -13.99 -7.18
CA ARG A 11 -0.75 -15.41 -7.02
C ARG A 11 0.09 -15.63 -5.76
N ASP A 12 1.33 -15.15 -5.73
CA ASP A 12 2.26 -15.32 -4.61
C ASP A 12 1.88 -14.43 -3.42
N GLY A 13 1.45 -13.20 -3.70
CA GLY A 13 0.95 -12.30 -2.67
C GLY A 13 -0.24 -12.87 -1.91
N GLU A 14 -1.11 -13.63 -2.57
CA GLU A 14 -2.24 -14.31 -1.93
C GLU A 14 -1.83 -15.51 -1.05
N GLN A 15 -0.57 -15.98 -1.17
CA GLN A 15 -0.02 -16.99 -0.25
C GLN A 15 0.39 -16.42 1.11
N THR A 16 0.24 -15.12 1.33
CA THR A 16 0.36 -14.52 2.67
C THR A 16 -0.69 -15.14 3.60
N SER A 17 -0.26 -15.58 4.78
CA SER A 17 -1.17 -16.16 5.76
C SER A 17 -2.33 -15.22 6.10
N GLY A 18 -3.56 -15.69 5.96
CA GLY A 18 -4.78 -14.92 6.22
C GLY A 18 -5.25 -14.04 5.07
N VAL A 19 -4.56 -14.02 3.93
CA VAL A 19 -4.99 -13.28 2.73
C VAL A 19 -5.76 -14.21 1.80
N SER A 20 -6.92 -13.73 1.36
CA SER A 20 -7.72 -14.35 0.30
C SER A 20 -8.52 -13.24 -0.38
N PHE A 21 -8.23 -12.99 -1.64
CA PHE A 21 -8.93 -11.95 -2.40
C PHE A 21 -10.22 -12.49 -3.01
N ALA A 22 -11.30 -11.75 -2.83
CA ALA A 22 -12.54 -12.02 -3.54
C ALA A 22 -12.36 -11.81 -5.06
N ARG A 23 -13.18 -12.48 -5.88
CA ARG A 23 -13.12 -12.38 -7.35
C ARG A 23 -13.09 -10.93 -7.85
N GLN A 24 -13.94 -10.06 -7.32
CA GLN A 24 -14.01 -8.65 -7.73
C GLN A 24 -12.79 -7.85 -7.28
N GLU A 25 -12.20 -8.22 -6.16
CA GLU A 25 -10.97 -7.60 -5.67
C GLU A 25 -9.78 -7.95 -6.56
N LYS A 26 -9.61 -9.23 -6.96
CA LYS A 26 -8.60 -9.64 -7.93
C LYS A 26 -8.74 -8.89 -9.25
N LEU A 27 -9.96 -8.77 -9.78
CA LEU A 27 -10.21 -8.02 -11.01
C LEU A 27 -9.90 -6.53 -10.86
N SER A 28 -10.22 -5.93 -9.70
CA SER A 28 -9.90 -4.53 -9.39
C SER A 28 -8.38 -4.31 -9.28
N ILE A 29 -7.67 -5.19 -8.58
CA ILE A 29 -6.22 -5.13 -8.45
C ILE A 29 -5.56 -5.29 -9.84
N ALA A 30 -5.97 -6.26 -10.65
CA ALA A 30 -5.43 -6.46 -12.00
C ALA A 30 -5.60 -5.22 -12.89
N ARG A 31 -6.76 -4.56 -12.82
CA ARG A 31 -7.00 -3.29 -13.55
C ARG A 31 -6.06 -2.19 -13.09
N LEU A 32 -5.91 -2.01 -11.79
CA LEU A 32 -5.00 -1.01 -11.22
C LEU A 32 -3.54 -1.27 -11.63
N LEU A 33 -3.11 -2.53 -11.59
CA LEU A 33 -1.76 -2.91 -12.01
C LEU A 33 -1.52 -2.63 -13.50
N LEU A 34 -2.44 -3.02 -14.37
CA LEU A 34 -2.26 -2.93 -15.83
C LEU A 34 -2.58 -1.55 -16.39
N GLU A 35 -3.63 -0.87 -15.89
CA GLU A 35 -4.12 0.39 -16.45
C GLU A 35 -3.59 1.63 -15.72
N ASP A 36 -3.49 1.61 -14.38
CA ASP A 36 -3.01 2.75 -13.60
C ASP A 36 -1.48 2.73 -13.44
N LEU A 37 -0.92 1.63 -12.92
CA LEU A 37 0.53 1.47 -12.73
C LEU A 37 1.29 1.17 -14.02
N LYS A 38 0.63 0.65 -15.07
CA LYS A 38 1.26 0.22 -16.32
C LYS A 38 2.25 -0.93 -16.16
N ILE A 39 1.98 -1.84 -15.22
CA ILE A 39 2.78 -3.05 -15.04
C ILE A 39 2.78 -3.86 -16.36
N PRO A 40 3.97 -4.25 -16.88
CA PRO A 40 4.04 -4.95 -18.15
C PRO A 40 3.57 -6.41 -18.09
N ARG A 41 3.64 -7.07 -16.93
CA ARG A 41 3.27 -8.48 -16.75
C ARG A 41 2.70 -8.72 -15.36
N ILE A 42 1.62 -9.50 -15.26
CA ILE A 42 1.03 -9.89 -13.98
C ILE A 42 0.77 -11.40 -13.93
N GLU A 43 1.12 -12.03 -12.82
CA GLU A 43 0.79 -13.43 -12.53
C GLU A 43 -0.45 -13.47 -11.64
N ILE A 44 -1.55 -14.09 -12.13
CA ILE A 44 -2.88 -13.90 -11.55
C ILE A 44 -3.39 -15.09 -10.73
N ALA A 45 -2.86 -16.28 -10.96
CA ALA A 45 -3.37 -17.51 -10.39
C ALA A 45 -2.36 -18.65 -10.46
N SER A 46 -2.61 -19.71 -9.68
CA SER A 46 -2.07 -21.05 -9.90
C SER A 46 -3.13 -21.94 -10.54
N ALA A 47 -2.75 -22.71 -11.55
CA ALA A 47 -3.67 -23.61 -12.23
C ALA A 47 -4.18 -24.71 -11.27
N ARG A 48 -5.47 -25.10 -11.42
CA ARG A 48 -6.09 -26.24 -10.74
C ARG A 48 -6.25 -26.13 -9.23
N VAL A 49 -6.22 -24.92 -8.67
CA VAL A 49 -6.40 -24.71 -7.21
C VAL A 49 -7.87 -24.92 -6.80
N SER A 50 -8.80 -24.24 -7.48
CA SER A 50 -10.22 -24.33 -7.18
C SER A 50 -11.09 -23.91 -8.38
N THR A 51 -12.39 -24.24 -8.31
CA THR A 51 -13.37 -23.76 -9.31
C THR A 51 -13.51 -22.23 -9.26
N GLY A 52 -13.49 -21.63 -8.06
CA GLY A 52 -13.56 -20.19 -7.90
C GLY A 52 -12.37 -19.46 -8.54
N GLU A 53 -11.17 -20.03 -8.43
CA GLU A 53 -9.96 -19.51 -9.07
C GLU A 53 -10.03 -19.62 -10.61
N TYR A 54 -10.61 -20.71 -11.13
CA TYR A 54 -10.86 -20.86 -12.56
C TYR A 54 -11.80 -19.79 -13.11
N GLU A 55 -12.95 -19.60 -12.44
CA GLU A 55 -13.93 -18.59 -12.84
C GLU A 55 -13.38 -17.17 -12.80
N MET A 56 -12.57 -16.87 -11.79
CA MET A 56 -11.87 -15.59 -11.67
C MET A 56 -10.86 -15.41 -12.81
N ALA A 57 -9.99 -16.41 -13.06
CA ALA A 57 -8.99 -16.35 -14.11
C ALA A 57 -9.64 -16.18 -15.49
N LYS A 58 -10.73 -16.90 -15.76
CA LYS A 58 -11.50 -16.79 -17.00
C LYS A 58 -12.07 -15.38 -17.17
N GLN A 59 -12.74 -14.84 -16.17
CA GLN A 59 -13.31 -13.50 -16.23
C GLN A 59 -12.23 -12.43 -16.43
N LEU A 60 -11.07 -12.59 -15.79
CA LEU A 60 -9.95 -11.66 -15.92
C LEU A 60 -9.33 -11.75 -17.32
N CYS A 61 -9.14 -12.96 -17.88
CA CYS A 61 -8.66 -13.14 -19.25
C CYS A 61 -9.62 -12.55 -20.27
N GLU A 62 -10.94 -12.77 -20.14
CA GLU A 62 -11.95 -12.16 -21.01
C GLU A 62 -11.91 -10.62 -20.98
N TRP A 63 -11.75 -10.04 -19.79
CA TRP A 63 -11.57 -8.59 -19.64
C TRP A 63 -10.26 -8.13 -20.28
N ALA A 64 -9.15 -8.83 -20.02
CA ALA A 64 -7.83 -8.48 -20.55
C ALA A 64 -7.78 -8.58 -22.09
N GLU A 65 -8.44 -9.57 -22.70
CA GLU A 65 -8.55 -9.68 -24.16
C GLU A 65 -9.27 -8.47 -24.75
N LYS A 66 -10.43 -8.09 -24.18
CA LYS A 66 -11.19 -6.89 -24.62
C LYS A 66 -10.41 -5.58 -24.49
N ARG A 67 -9.46 -5.52 -23.57
CA ARG A 67 -8.63 -4.32 -23.27
C ARG A 67 -7.26 -4.37 -23.95
N GLY A 68 -6.92 -5.44 -24.67
CA GLY A 68 -5.62 -5.62 -25.31
C GLY A 68 -4.48 -5.93 -24.33
N HIS A 69 -4.80 -6.52 -23.17
CA HIS A 69 -3.84 -6.85 -22.11
C HIS A 69 -3.58 -8.34 -21.95
N ILE A 70 -4.18 -9.21 -22.77
CA ILE A 70 -4.12 -10.66 -22.56
C ILE A 70 -2.70 -11.23 -22.60
N ASP A 71 -1.82 -10.68 -23.41
CA ASP A 71 -0.41 -11.10 -23.49
C ASP A 71 0.41 -10.72 -22.24
N LYS A 72 -0.15 -9.93 -21.34
CA LYS A 72 0.44 -9.53 -20.06
C LYS A 72 -0.01 -10.42 -18.88
N ILE A 73 -0.97 -11.33 -19.13
CA ILE A 73 -1.53 -12.23 -18.13
C ILE A 73 -0.75 -13.53 -18.14
N GLU A 74 -0.21 -13.89 -16.99
CA GLU A 74 0.54 -15.12 -16.78
C GLU A 74 -0.12 -15.96 -15.67
N ILE A 75 -0.06 -17.30 -15.83
CA ILE A 75 -0.64 -18.24 -14.86
C ILE A 75 0.40 -19.31 -14.54
N LEU A 76 0.59 -19.57 -13.25
CA LEU A 76 1.47 -20.64 -12.77
C LEU A 76 0.85 -22.01 -13.10
N GLY A 77 1.63 -22.88 -13.71
CA GLY A 77 1.23 -24.24 -14.01
C GLY A 77 2.29 -25.28 -13.61
N PHE A 78 1.92 -26.53 -13.65
CA PHE A 78 2.70 -27.62 -13.08
C PHE A 78 3.03 -28.71 -14.11
N LEU A 79 4.02 -29.56 -13.80
CA LEU A 79 4.35 -30.77 -14.54
C LEU A 79 3.34 -31.89 -14.20
N ASP A 80 2.14 -31.80 -14.73
CA ASP A 80 0.98 -32.64 -14.42
C ASP A 80 0.36 -33.33 -15.65
N LYS A 81 1.22 -33.74 -16.57
CA LYS A 81 0.85 -34.43 -17.81
C LYS A 81 -0.06 -33.63 -18.76
N GLY A 82 -0.11 -32.31 -18.56
CA GLY A 82 -0.85 -31.37 -19.42
C GLY A 82 -2.17 -30.87 -18.85
N ALA A 83 -2.54 -31.28 -17.63
CA ALA A 83 -3.79 -30.81 -17.01
C ALA A 83 -3.77 -29.29 -16.73
N SER A 84 -2.61 -28.73 -16.31
CA SER A 84 -2.43 -27.28 -16.19
C SER A 84 -2.51 -26.57 -17.54
N ILE A 85 -1.97 -27.16 -18.59
CA ILE A 85 -2.05 -26.61 -19.97
C ILE A 85 -3.51 -26.45 -20.39
N GLU A 86 -4.33 -27.50 -20.23
CA GLU A 86 -5.74 -27.46 -20.58
C GLU A 86 -6.52 -26.45 -19.74
N TRP A 87 -6.24 -26.40 -18.43
CA TRP A 87 -6.86 -25.44 -17.54
C TRP A 87 -6.55 -23.98 -17.96
N ILE A 88 -5.27 -23.66 -18.23
CA ILE A 88 -4.80 -22.33 -18.63
C ILE A 88 -5.40 -21.95 -19.99
N ARG A 89 -5.39 -22.85 -20.96
CA ARG A 89 -5.98 -22.64 -22.27
C ARG A 89 -7.49 -22.39 -22.20
N SER A 90 -8.20 -23.18 -21.39
CA SER A 90 -9.66 -23.09 -21.28
C SER A 90 -10.14 -21.81 -20.57
N CYS A 91 -9.33 -21.19 -19.71
CA CYS A 91 -9.65 -19.87 -19.18
C CYS A 91 -9.26 -18.70 -20.08
N GLY A 92 -8.59 -18.97 -21.23
CA GLY A 92 -8.25 -17.96 -22.25
C GLY A 92 -6.88 -17.30 -22.09
N ALA A 93 -6.07 -17.70 -21.12
CA ALA A 93 -4.71 -17.18 -20.97
C ALA A 93 -3.77 -17.70 -22.08
N LYS A 94 -2.72 -16.91 -22.38
CA LYS A 94 -1.76 -17.19 -23.46
C LYS A 94 -0.36 -17.51 -22.94
N VAL A 95 -0.07 -17.29 -21.66
CA VAL A 95 1.26 -17.49 -21.07
C VAL A 95 1.15 -18.36 -19.82
N MET A 96 1.95 -19.40 -19.79
CA MET A 96 2.10 -20.32 -18.66
C MET A 96 3.48 -20.14 -18.03
N ASN A 97 3.51 -19.89 -16.72
CA ASN A 97 4.72 -19.98 -15.91
C ASN A 97 4.84 -21.40 -15.39
N LEU A 98 5.67 -22.23 -16.04
CA LEU A 98 5.82 -23.63 -15.70
C LEU A 98 6.78 -23.80 -14.51
N LEU A 99 6.28 -24.36 -13.40
CA LEU A 99 7.07 -24.63 -12.22
C LEU A 99 7.87 -25.90 -12.36
N CYS A 100 9.20 -25.78 -12.31
CA CYS A 100 10.16 -26.87 -12.35
C CYS A 100 11.08 -26.80 -11.13
N LYS A 101 11.78 -27.90 -10.78
CA LYS A 101 12.73 -27.91 -9.67
C LYS A 101 14.09 -27.42 -10.12
N GLY A 102 14.57 -26.35 -9.49
CA GLY A 102 15.87 -25.71 -9.76
C GLY A 102 17.00 -26.22 -8.87
N SER A 103 16.75 -27.15 -7.94
CA SER A 103 17.76 -27.80 -7.10
C SER A 103 17.69 -29.33 -7.20
N GLU A 104 18.85 -29.98 -7.11
CA GLU A 104 18.96 -31.45 -7.08
C GLU A 104 18.18 -32.02 -5.90
N LYS A 105 18.26 -31.37 -4.74
CA LYS A 105 17.55 -31.75 -3.52
C LYS A 105 16.04 -31.87 -3.75
N HIS A 106 15.39 -30.85 -4.34
CA HIS A 106 13.97 -30.90 -4.63
C HIS A 106 13.62 -31.90 -5.73
N CYS A 107 14.46 -32.06 -6.76
CA CYS A 107 14.27 -33.07 -7.79
C CYS A 107 14.30 -34.49 -7.22
N THR A 108 15.31 -34.79 -6.41
CA THR A 108 15.54 -36.13 -5.85
C THR A 108 14.55 -36.49 -4.74
N PHE A 109 14.35 -35.59 -3.77
CA PHE A 109 13.57 -35.94 -2.57
C PHE A 109 12.08 -35.65 -2.71
N GLN A 110 11.70 -34.58 -3.44
CA GLN A 110 10.28 -34.22 -3.61
C GLN A 110 9.66 -34.88 -4.83
N LEU A 111 10.35 -34.85 -5.99
CA LEU A 111 9.83 -35.50 -7.19
C LEU A 111 10.19 -36.97 -7.30
N GLN A 112 11.21 -37.43 -6.57
CA GLN A 112 11.78 -38.78 -6.62
C GLN A 112 12.23 -39.13 -8.07
N LYS A 113 12.89 -38.18 -8.74
CA LYS A 113 13.33 -38.27 -10.13
C LYS A 113 14.82 -37.98 -10.27
N THR A 114 15.40 -38.54 -11.30
CA THR A 114 16.69 -38.11 -11.82
C THR A 114 16.55 -36.80 -12.58
N VAL A 115 17.64 -36.08 -12.79
CA VAL A 115 17.64 -34.85 -13.60
C VAL A 115 17.22 -35.13 -15.04
N GLN A 116 17.56 -36.28 -15.62
CA GLN A 116 17.18 -36.68 -16.96
C GLN A 116 15.67 -36.86 -17.09
N GLU A 117 15.06 -37.60 -16.16
CA GLU A 117 13.59 -37.78 -16.14
C GLU A 117 12.86 -36.43 -15.97
N HIS A 118 13.39 -35.56 -15.11
CA HIS A 118 12.82 -34.23 -14.91
C HIS A 118 12.93 -33.36 -16.17
N VAL A 119 14.08 -33.37 -16.84
CA VAL A 119 14.28 -32.69 -18.14
C VAL A 119 13.30 -33.20 -19.18
N GLU A 120 13.08 -34.51 -19.26
CA GLU A 120 12.15 -35.09 -20.24
C GLU A 120 10.71 -34.67 -19.99
N ASP A 121 10.25 -34.66 -18.72
CA ASP A 121 8.93 -34.15 -18.36
C ASP A 121 8.74 -32.68 -18.74
N ILE A 122 9.78 -31.86 -18.52
CA ILE A 122 9.74 -30.43 -18.89
C ILE A 122 9.62 -30.30 -20.41
N LYS A 123 10.45 -30.99 -21.19
CA LYS A 123 10.42 -30.93 -22.66
C LYS A 123 9.09 -31.38 -23.22
N GLN A 124 8.53 -32.47 -22.70
CA GLN A 124 7.22 -32.96 -23.13
C GLN A 124 6.12 -31.93 -22.84
N THR A 125 6.18 -31.24 -21.66
CA THR A 125 5.23 -30.19 -21.29
C THR A 125 5.38 -28.98 -22.17
N ILE A 126 6.60 -28.51 -22.47
CA ILE A 126 6.85 -27.39 -23.39
C ILE A 126 6.31 -27.73 -24.79
N LYS A 127 6.54 -28.92 -25.29
CA LYS A 127 6.04 -29.36 -26.58
C LYS A 127 4.51 -29.31 -26.65
N LYS A 128 3.82 -29.89 -25.66
CA LYS A 128 2.35 -29.86 -25.59
C LYS A 128 1.80 -28.43 -25.50
N ALA A 129 2.42 -27.58 -24.69
CA ALA A 129 2.00 -26.17 -24.54
C ALA A 129 2.13 -25.42 -25.90
N LYS A 130 3.24 -25.64 -26.62
CA LYS A 130 3.46 -25.06 -27.95
C LYS A 130 2.41 -25.54 -28.97
N GLU A 131 2.03 -26.82 -28.94
CA GLU A 131 1.01 -27.40 -29.83
C GLU A 131 -0.36 -26.72 -29.67
N VAL A 132 -0.67 -26.22 -28.50
CA VAL A 132 -1.92 -25.48 -28.23
C VAL A 132 -1.76 -23.95 -28.24
N GLY A 133 -0.59 -23.45 -28.63
CA GLY A 133 -0.31 -22.01 -28.79
C GLY A 133 0.01 -21.24 -27.51
N LEU A 134 0.33 -21.92 -26.40
CA LEU A 134 0.77 -21.27 -25.16
C LEU A 134 2.27 -20.93 -25.23
N LYS A 135 2.61 -19.72 -24.78
CA LYS A 135 3.98 -19.32 -24.45
C LYS A 135 4.38 -19.86 -23.09
N ILE A 136 5.65 -20.24 -22.93
CA ILE A 136 6.17 -20.82 -21.69
C ILE A 136 7.28 -19.93 -21.12
N ASN A 137 7.12 -19.55 -19.87
CA ASN A 137 8.19 -19.13 -18.97
C ASN A 137 8.50 -20.30 -18.02
N LEU A 138 9.74 -20.42 -17.56
CA LEU A 138 10.17 -21.53 -16.74
C LEU A 138 10.67 -21.07 -15.38
N TYR A 139 9.95 -21.39 -14.29
CA TYR A 139 10.43 -21.22 -12.92
C TYR A 139 11.34 -22.36 -12.54
N LEU A 140 12.54 -22.04 -12.05
CA LEU A 140 13.49 -22.99 -11.47
C LEU A 140 13.36 -22.95 -9.93
N GLU A 141 12.26 -23.45 -9.38
CA GLU A 141 11.97 -23.41 -7.94
C GLU A 141 13.17 -23.93 -7.12
N ASP A 142 13.52 -23.18 -6.06
CA ASP A 142 14.69 -23.42 -5.21
C ASP A 142 16.04 -23.26 -5.94
N TRP A 143 16.07 -22.44 -7.01
CA TRP A 143 17.29 -22.18 -7.78
C TRP A 143 18.44 -21.65 -6.90
N SER A 144 18.18 -20.82 -5.92
CA SER A 144 19.22 -20.29 -5.03
C SER A 144 19.97 -21.37 -4.26
N ASN A 145 19.29 -22.37 -3.73
CA ASN A 145 19.92 -23.55 -3.16
C ASN A 145 20.61 -24.41 -4.24
N GLY A 146 19.95 -24.56 -5.39
CA GLY A 146 20.51 -25.32 -6.52
C GLY A 146 21.87 -24.78 -6.97
N ILE A 147 21.95 -23.49 -7.29
CA ILE A 147 23.19 -22.86 -7.77
C ILE A 147 24.28 -22.81 -6.70
N GLN A 148 23.90 -22.74 -5.43
CA GLN A 148 24.83 -22.71 -4.30
C GLN A 148 25.38 -24.10 -3.94
N HIS A 149 24.56 -25.13 -3.95
CA HIS A 149 24.90 -26.47 -3.40
C HIS A 149 24.98 -27.58 -4.45
N SER A 150 24.30 -27.42 -5.58
CA SER A 150 24.30 -28.37 -6.71
C SER A 150 24.40 -27.67 -8.07
N PRO A 151 25.42 -26.82 -8.32
CA PRO A 151 25.54 -26.06 -9.55
C PRO A 151 25.59 -26.93 -10.81
N GLN A 152 26.12 -28.14 -10.71
CA GLN A 152 26.15 -29.11 -11.82
C GLN A 152 24.75 -29.51 -12.26
N TYR A 153 23.81 -29.71 -11.32
CA TYR A 153 22.42 -29.96 -11.59
C TYR A 153 21.79 -28.77 -12.35
N VAL A 154 21.97 -27.53 -11.83
CA VAL A 154 21.42 -26.33 -12.46
C VAL A 154 21.93 -26.18 -13.89
N PHE A 155 23.23 -26.33 -14.12
CA PHE A 155 23.82 -26.19 -15.44
C PHE A 155 23.42 -27.33 -16.38
N HIS A 156 23.30 -28.56 -15.89
CA HIS A 156 22.80 -29.69 -16.68
C HIS A 156 21.35 -29.42 -17.16
N LEU A 157 20.49 -29.00 -16.25
CA LEU A 157 19.10 -28.62 -16.54
C LEU A 157 19.04 -27.50 -17.60
N MET A 158 19.81 -26.43 -17.39
CA MET A 158 19.86 -25.30 -18.33
C MET A 158 20.43 -25.67 -19.69
N ASP A 159 21.52 -26.46 -19.74
CA ASP A 159 22.12 -26.91 -21.02
C ASP A 159 21.15 -27.79 -21.81
N ALA A 160 20.32 -28.59 -21.15
CA ALA A 160 19.30 -29.41 -21.77
C ALA A 160 18.09 -28.61 -22.29
N LEU A 161 17.79 -27.44 -21.68
CA LEU A 161 16.58 -26.65 -21.97
C LEU A 161 16.84 -25.36 -22.76
N LYS A 162 18.09 -24.92 -22.90
CA LYS A 162 18.44 -23.63 -23.52
C LYS A 162 17.95 -23.43 -24.97
N ASN A 163 17.69 -24.52 -25.68
CA ASN A 163 17.21 -24.48 -27.08
C ASN A 163 15.70 -24.78 -27.19
N GLU A 164 15.01 -25.01 -26.08
CA GLU A 164 13.57 -25.24 -26.10
C GLU A 164 12.81 -23.91 -26.27
N ALA A 165 11.53 -23.98 -26.60
CA ALA A 165 10.67 -22.82 -26.83
C ALA A 165 10.25 -22.20 -25.47
N VAL A 166 11.21 -21.62 -24.76
CA VAL A 166 11.05 -20.92 -23.47
C VAL A 166 11.31 -19.43 -23.68
N GLU A 167 10.36 -18.59 -23.31
CA GLU A 167 10.48 -17.12 -23.45
C GLU A 167 11.46 -16.54 -22.44
N ARG A 168 11.46 -17.05 -21.20
CA ARG A 168 12.34 -16.62 -20.11
C ARG A 168 12.52 -17.69 -19.05
N PHE A 169 13.68 -17.68 -18.41
CA PHE A 169 14.00 -18.52 -17.26
C PHE A 169 13.95 -17.67 -15.99
N MET A 170 13.16 -18.09 -15.03
CA MET A 170 12.94 -17.38 -13.78
C MET A 170 13.79 -18.01 -12.68
N LEU A 171 14.60 -17.20 -12.01
CA LEU A 171 15.59 -17.58 -11.01
C LEU A 171 15.09 -17.19 -9.60
N PRO A 172 14.32 -18.05 -8.92
CA PRO A 172 13.78 -17.70 -7.61
C PRO A 172 14.77 -17.98 -6.49
N ASP A 173 14.94 -17.01 -5.63
CA ASP A 173 15.43 -17.17 -4.28
C ASP A 173 14.24 -17.53 -3.36
N THR A 174 13.79 -18.78 -3.50
CA THR A 174 12.54 -19.30 -2.94
C THR A 174 12.48 -19.19 -1.42
N LEU A 175 13.61 -19.31 -0.74
CA LEU A 175 13.70 -19.22 0.72
C LEU A 175 14.37 -17.93 1.20
N GLY A 176 14.60 -16.98 0.30
CA GLY A 176 15.22 -15.68 0.63
C GLY A 176 16.62 -15.80 1.24
N ILE A 177 17.41 -16.81 0.85
CA ILE A 177 18.68 -17.15 1.49
C ILE A 177 19.90 -16.41 0.96
N LEU A 178 19.77 -15.75 -0.19
CA LEU A 178 20.89 -15.05 -0.81
C LEU A 178 21.14 -13.69 -0.15
N ASN A 179 22.41 -13.29 -0.14
CA ASN A 179 22.80 -11.91 0.07
C ASN A 179 23.13 -11.23 -1.27
N PRO A 180 23.28 -9.89 -1.32
CA PRO A 180 23.52 -9.18 -2.57
C PRO A 180 24.79 -9.61 -3.33
N LEU A 181 25.86 -9.98 -2.63
CA LEU A 181 27.11 -10.44 -3.26
C LEU A 181 26.93 -11.83 -3.89
N GLN A 182 26.22 -12.73 -3.22
CA GLN A 182 25.88 -14.04 -3.77
C GLN A 182 24.96 -13.91 -4.97
N THR A 183 23.92 -13.06 -4.88
CA THR A 183 23.00 -12.77 -5.99
C THR A 183 23.77 -12.25 -7.19
N LEU A 184 24.63 -11.24 -7.00
CA LEU A 184 25.48 -10.71 -8.06
C LEU A 184 26.36 -11.81 -8.70
N LYS A 185 27.00 -12.66 -7.87
CA LYS A 185 27.84 -13.75 -8.34
C LYS A 185 27.08 -14.77 -9.17
N PHE A 186 25.95 -15.26 -8.65
CA PHE A 186 25.21 -16.36 -9.29
C PHE A 186 24.43 -15.91 -10.51
N CYS A 187 23.76 -14.76 -10.47
CA CYS A 187 23.10 -14.19 -11.64
C CYS A 187 24.11 -13.88 -12.76
N ARG A 188 25.29 -13.36 -12.41
CA ARG A 188 26.37 -13.13 -13.38
C ARG A 188 26.87 -14.41 -14.01
N ALA A 189 26.95 -15.51 -13.26
CA ALA A 189 27.33 -16.81 -13.79
C ALA A 189 26.30 -17.32 -14.82
N MET A 190 25.00 -17.20 -14.52
CA MET A 190 23.92 -17.54 -15.46
C MET A 190 23.99 -16.68 -16.73
N ARG A 191 24.09 -15.37 -16.59
CA ARG A 191 24.17 -14.43 -17.73
C ARG A 191 25.40 -14.65 -18.63
N ARG A 192 26.56 -14.96 -18.04
CA ARG A 192 27.78 -15.24 -18.80
C ARG A 192 27.71 -16.56 -19.56
N ARG A 193 27.11 -17.60 -18.94
CA ARG A 193 27.01 -18.92 -19.57
C ARG A 193 25.92 -18.97 -20.64
N TYR A 194 24.84 -18.20 -20.47
CA TYR A 194 23.68 -18.18 -21.37
C TYR A 194 23.34 -16.73 -21.79
N PRO A 195 24.20 -16.08 -22.58
CA PRO A 195 24.06 -14.65 -22.91
C PRO A 195 22.81 -14.34 -23.73
N ASP A 196 22.32 -15.31 -24.53
CA ASP A 196 21.17 -15.13 -25.42
C ASP A 196 19.81 -15.41 -24.73
N LEU A 197 19.83 -16.02 -23.54
CA LEU A 197 18.61 -16.31 -22.80
C LEU A 197 18.14 -15.09 -21.98
N ARG A 198 16.83 -14.99 -21.84
CA ARG A 198 16.20 -13.99 -20.95
C ARG A 198 16.02 -14.58 -19.56
N PHE A 199 16.43 -13.81 -18.56
CA PHE A 199 16.31 -14.20 -17.16
C PHE A 199 15.49 -13.20 -16.37
N ASP A 200 14.63 -13.71 -15.50
CA ASP A 200 13.95 -12.95 -14.46
C ASP A 200 14.47 -13.39 -13.08
N PHE A 201 14.51 -12.46 -12.14
CA PHE A 201 14.87 -12.75 -10.75
C PHE A 201 13.66 -12.55 -9.84
N HIS A 202 13.42 -13.51 -8.94
CA HIS A 202 12.34 -13.48 -7.97
C HIS A 202 12.93 -13.69 -6.58
N ALA A 203 12.68 -12.77 -5.64
CA ALA A 203 13.26 -12.81 -4.31
C ALA A 203 12.21 -12.79 -3.21
N HIS A 204 12.22 -13.80 -2.34
CA HIS A 204 11.58 -13.75 -1.03
C HIS A 204 12.39 -12.90 -0.05
N ASN A 205 11.74 -12.43 1.03
CA ASN A 205 12.26 -11.37 1.90
C ASN A 205 12.64 -11.86 3.32
N ASP A 206 12.96 -13.13 3.47
CA ASP A 206 13.17 -13.76 4.77
C ASP A 206 14.28 -13.12 5.63
N TYR A 207 15.33 -12.58 5.00
CA TYR A 207 16.39 -11.79 5.65
C TYR A 207 16.25 -10.27 5.45
N ASP A 208 15.10 -9.79 4.98
CA ASP A 208 14.85 -8.38 4.59
C ASP A 208 15.82 -7.86 3.49
N LEU A 209 16.30 -8.76 2.63
CA LEU A 209 17.26 -8.47 1.57
C LEU A 209 16.66 -8.53 0.17
N ALA A 210 15.36 -8.78 0.02
CA ALA A 210 14.75 -8.99 -1.31
C ALA A 210 14.96 -7.81 -2.26
N THR A 211 14.78 -6.56 -1.80
CA THR A 211 15.05 -5.36 -2.61
C THR A 211 16.52 -5.25 -3.00
N ALA A 212 17.45 -5.48 -2.06
CA ALA A 212 18.89 -5.40 -2.31
C ALA A 212 19.36 -6.51 -3.26
N ASN A 213 18.80 -7.72 -3.12
CA ASN A 213 19.08 -8.85 -4.02
C ASN A 213 18.54 -8.58 -5.43
N THR A 214 17.33 -8.03 -5.55
CA THR A 214 16.75 -7.62 -6.85
C THR A 214 17.63 -6.56 -7.54
N PHE A 215 18.09 -5.56 -6.79
CA PHE A 215 19.07 -4.59 -7.29
C PHE A 215 20.36 -5.27 -7.78
N ALA A 216 20.95 -6.15 -6.97
CA ALA A 216 22.18 -6.87 -7.34
C ALA A 216 22.00 -7.73 -8.59
N ALA A 217 20.84 -8.39 -8.74
CA ALA A 217 20.51 -9.17 -9.92
C ALA A 217 20.47 -8.30 -11.18
N THR A 218 19.83 -7.13 -11.14
CA THR A 218 19.72 -6.24 -12.31
C THR A 218 21.08 -5.69 -12.77
N LEU A 219 22.05 -5.52 -11.87
CA LEU A 219 23.42 -5.12 -12.22
C LEU A 219 24.16 -6.16 -13.08
N THR A 220 23.65 -7.39 -13.16
CA THR A 220 24.21 -8.45 -14.02
C THR A 220 23.63 -8.46 -15.43
N GLY A 221 22.66 -7.62 -15.74
CA GLY A 221 21.93 -7.61 -17.01
C GLY A 221 20.73 -8.55 -17.03
N ILE A 222 20.18 -8.96 -15.87
CA ILE A 222 18.86 -9.59 -15.75
C ILE A 222 17.80 -8.63 -16.30
N GLN A 223 16.91 -9.13 -17.14
CA GLN A 223 15.95 -8.32 -17.87
C GLN A 223 14.58 -8.20 -17.20
N GLY A 224 14.25 -9.12 -16.28
CA GLY A 224 12.98 -9.10 -15.55
C GLY A 224 13.16 -9.28 -14.06
N VAL A 225 12.24 -8.71 -13.28
CA VAL A 225 12.19 -8.87 -11.81
C VAL A 225 10.75 -9.06 -11.37
N HIS A 226 10.57 -9.86 -10.32
CA HIS A 226 9.26 -10.12 -9.76
C HIS A 226 9.08 -9.36 -8.46
N CYS A 227 7.88 -8.82 -8.27
CA CYS A 227 7.52 -8.02 -7.11
C CYS A 227 6.08 -8.32 -6.68
N THR A 228 5.74 -7.89 -5.47
CA THR A 228 4.35 -7.82 -5.02
C THR A 228 4.04 -6.45 -4.44
N VAL A 229 2.80 -6.01 -4.58
CA VAL A 229 2.34 -4.81 -3.89
C VAL A 229 2.47 -5.03 -2.38
N ASN A 230 2.99 -4.03 -1.68
CA ASN A 230 3.27 -4.04 -0.25
C ASN A 230 4.26 -5.12 0.22
N GLY A 231 4.83 -5.91 -0.69
CA GLY A 231 5.70 -7.02 -0.36
C GLY A 231 4.97 -8.27 0.15
N LEU A 232 3.69 -8.43 -0.22
CA LEU A 232 2.91 -9.63 0.14
C LEU A 232 3.56 -10.91 -0.38
N GLY A 233 3.34 -12.04 0.31
CA GLY A 233 3.86 -13.36 -0.04
C GLY A 233 4.03 -14.25 1.18
N GLU A 234 4.42 -15.50 0.95
CA GLU A 234 4.67 -16.44 2.05
C GLU A 234 5.72 -15.91 3.04
N ARG A 235 5.60 -16.31 4.31
CA ARG A 235 6.54 -16.01 5.40
C ARG A 235 6.77 -14.51 5.58
N ALA A 236 7.94 -13.98 5.20
CA ALA A 236 8.28 -12.55 5.25
C ALA A 236 7.92 -11.78 3.97
N GLY A 237 7.28 -12.45 2.99
CA GLY A 237 6.83 -11.85 1.74
C GLY A 237 7.88 -11.84 0.65
N ASN A 238 7.63 -11.00 -0.36
CA ASN A 238 8.42 -10.83 -1.57
C ASN A 238 9.09 -9.45 -1.64
N ALA A 239 9.88 -9.23 -2.68
CA ALA A 239 10.41 -7.91 -3.01
C ALA A 239 9.27 -6.90 -3.19
N PRO A 240 9.21 -5.81 -2.38
CA PRO A 240 8.13 -4.84 -2.47
C PRO A 240 8.21 -4.03 -3.75
N LEU A 241 7.11 -4.00 -4.53
CA LEU A 241 7.04 -3.31 -5.83
C LEU A 241 7.56 -1.87 -5.77
N THR A 242 7.11 -1.09 -4.79
CA THR A 242 7.47 0.33 -4.66
C THR A 242 8.96 0.56 -4.41
N SER A 243 9.56 -0.24 -3.51
CA SER A 243 10.99 -0.15 -3.21
C SER A 243 11.84 -0.56 -4.40
N VAL A 244 11.43 -1.63 -5.11
CA VAL A 244 12.14 -2.11 -6.30
C VAL A 244 12.08 -1.07 -7.42
N VAL A 245 10.90 -0.50 -7.72
CA VAL A 245 10.74 0.53 -8.76
C VAL A 245 11.63 1.73 -8.48
N ALA A 246 11.62 2.25 -7.24
CA ALA A 246 12.46 3.38 -6.86
C ALA A 246 13.97 3.07 -7.01
N VAL A 247 14.42 1.91 -6.51
CA VAL A 247 15.83 1.49 -6.61
C VAL A 247 16.26 1.30 -8.07
N LEU A 248 15.42 0.69 -8.91
CA LEU A 248 15.71 0.52 -10.33
C LEU A 248 15.83 1.86 -11.05
N HIS A 249 14.95 2.79 -10.76
CA HIS A 249 14.96 4.12 -11.34
C HIS A 249 16.17 4.93 -10.84
N ASP A 250 16.39 5.01 -9.52
CA ASP A 250 17.37 5.92 -8.92
C ASP A 250 18.80 5.41 -9.00
N HIS A 251 19.02 4.10 -8.83
CA HIS A 251 20.37 3.53 -8.73
C HIS A 251 20.79 2.73 -9.96
N VAL A 252 19.86 2.08 -10.66
CA VAL A 252 20.18 1.36 -11.91
C VAL A 252 20.02 2.25 -13.13
N LYS A 253 19.25 3.34 -13.00
CA LYS A 253 18.83 4.23 -14.11
C LYS A 253 18.07 3.42 -15.18
N ALA A 254 17.27 2.47 -14.75
CA ALA A 254 16.47 1.64 -15.61
C ALA A 254 15.15 2.31 -15.97
N THR A 255 14.67 2.01 -17.18
CA THR A 255 13.31 2.34 -17.60
C THR A 255 12.40 1.14 -17.30
N THR A 256 11.42 1.33 -16.42
CA THR A 256 10.44 0.29 -16.06
C THR A 256 9.07 0.52 -16.69
N GLY A 257 8.78 1.76 -17.10
CA GLY A 257 7.47 2.16 -17.63
C GLY A 257 6.37 2.31 -16.56
N ILE A 258 6.71 2.17 -15.28
CA ILE A 258 5.75 2.23 -14.17
C ILE A 258 5.34 3.68 -13.88
N THR A 259 4.05 3.89 -13.62
CA THR A 259 3.47 5.18 -13.22
C THR A 259 3.60 5.37 -11.71
N GLU A 260 4.75 5.92 -11.25
CA GLU A 260 5.12 5.95 -9.83
C GLU A 260 4.15 6.74 -8.93
N ASN A 261 3.50 7.78 -9.44
CA ASN A 261 2.54 8.57 -8.67
C ASN A 261 1.25 7.80 -8.30
N MET A 262 1.04 6.62 -8.88
CA MET A 262 -0.11 5.75 -8.58
C MET A 262 0.20 4.68 -7.51
N VAL A 263 1.48 4.50 -7.13
CA VAL A 263 1.88 3.39 -6.24
C VAL A 263 1.20 3.46 -4.86
N ASN A 264 1.04 4.65 -4.29
CA ASN A 264 0.38 4.80 -3.00
C ASN A 264 -1.12 4.49 -3.06
N LYS A 265 -1.80 4.88 -4.14
CA LYS A 265 -3.22 4.52 -4.37
C LYS A 265 -3.39 3.00 -4.40
N VAL A 266 -2.57 2.31 -5.19
CA VAL A 266 -2.64 0.86 -5.35
C VAL A 266 -2.26 0.15 -4.05
N SER A 267 -1.22 0.62 -3.36
CA SER A 267 -0.81 0.11 -2.05
C SER A 267 -1.96 0.11 -1.03
N ARG A 268 -2.68 1.23 -0.90
CA ARG A 268 -3.82 1.37 0.04
C ARG A 268 -4.99 0.46 -0.31
N ILE A 269 -5.29 0.28 -1.61
CA ILE A 269 -6.36 -0.61 -2.05
C ILE A 269 -5.99 -2.07 -1.72
N VAL A 270 -4.75 -2.49 -2.01
CA VAL A 270 -4.28 -3.84 -1.66
C VAL A 270 -4.20 -4.04 -0.14
N GLU A 271 -3.79 -3.03 0.62
CA GLU A 271 -3.84 -3.05 2.09
C GLU A 271 -5.27 -3.30 2.60
N SER A 272 -6.25 -2.58 2.04
CA SER A 272 -7.67 -2.72 2.40
C SER A 272 -8.23 -4.10 2.06
N TYR A 273 -7.90 -4.64 0.89
CA TYR A 273 -8.41 -5.94 0.45
C TYR A 273 -7.71 -7.12 1.13
N SER A 274 -6.41 -7.03 1.34
CA SER A 274 -5.65 -8.09 2.01
C SER A 274 -5.85 -8.11 3.54
N GLY A 275 -6.26 -6.98 4.14
CA GLY A 275 -6.29 -6.81 5.59
C GLY A 275 -4.90 -6.70 6.24
N ILE A 276 -3.81 -6.82 5.47
CA ILE A 276 -2.43 -6.72 5.98
C ILE A 276 -2.03 -5.25 6.02
N ARG A 277 -1.88 -4.72 7.23
CA ARG A 277 -1.51 -3.32 7.45
C ARG A 277 -0.08 -3.01 7.02
N VAL A 278 0.07 -1.90 6.30
CA VAL A 278 1.38 -1.36 5.95
C VAL A 278 1.97 -0.62 7.15
N ALA A 279 3.18 -0.99 7.56
CA ALA A 279 3.85 -0.30 8.66
C ALA A 279 4.07 1.19 8.32
N ALA A 280 3.85 2.07 9.31
CA ALA A 280 3.94 3.52 9.10
C ALA A 280 5.32 3.98 8.57
N ASN A 281 6.37 3.24 8.85
CA ASN A 281 7.74 3.47 8.40
C ASN A 281 8.15 2.62 7.18
N LYS A 282 7.22 1.91 6.52
CA LYS A 282 7.51 1.15 5.31
C LYS A 282 7.98 2.09 4.20
N PRO A 283 9.14 1.87 3.58
CA PRO A 283 9.66 2.78 2.56
C PRO A 283 8.63 3.14 1.49
N ILE A 284 8.53 4.43 1.16
CA ILE A 284 7.70 5.05 0.11
C ILE A 284 6.19 5.04 0.40
N ILE A 285 5.62 3.93 0.90
CA ILE A 285 4.18 3.75 1.07
C ILE A 285 3.70 3.91 2.52
N GLY A 286 4.60 3.83 3.49
CA GLY A 286 4.26 4.03 4.89
C GLY A 286 3.73 5.45 5.16
N GLU A 287 2.85 5.58 6.14
CA GLU A 287 2.20 6.85 6.46
C GLU A 287 3.22 7.95 6.82
N SER A 288 4.27 7.60 7.57
CA SER A 288 5.22 8.57 8.15
C SER A 288 6.50 8.79 7.32
N VAL A 289 6.68 8.13 6.18
CA VAL A 289 7.98 8.13 5.46
C VAL A 289 8.35 9.47 4.83
N PHE A 290 7.39 10.35 4.61
CA PHE A 290 7.61 11.71 4.10
C PHE A 290 7.35 12.78 5.16
N THR A 291 7.35 12.37 6.44
CA THR A 291 7.10 13.26 7.58
C THR A 291 8.38 13.59 8.30
N GLN A 292 8.71 14.88 8.38
CA GLN A 292 9.86 15.40 9.15
C GLN A 292 9.41 15.72 10.58
N CYS A 293 10.13 15.21 11.58
CA CYS A 293 9.82 15.44 12.99
C CYS A 293 10.71 16.50 13.63
N ALA A 294 11.99 16.54 13.25
CA ALA A 294 12.95 17.45 13.87
C ALA A 294 12.87 18.87 13.30
N GLY A 295 12.83 19.87 14.18
CA GLY A 295 12.76 21.27 13.78
C GLY A 295 13.97 21.72 12.94
N VAL A 296 15.17 21.14 13.16
CA VAL A 296 16.36 21.39 12.34
C VAL A 296 16.20 20.92 10.89
N HIS A 297 15.45 19.84 10.67
CA HIS A 297 15.17 19.35 9.31
C HIS A 297 14.19 20.28 8.59
N ALA A 298 13.13 20.72 9.26
CA ALA A 298 12.19 21.68 8.71
C ALA A 298 12.85 23.03 8.38
N ASP A 299 13.78 23.49 9.23
CA ASP A 299 14.58 24.69 8.95
C ASP A 299 15.53 24.50 7.76
N GLY A 300 16.17 23.33 7.66
CA GLY A 300 17.04 22.97 6.54
C GLY A 300 16.28 22.85 5.21
N ASP A 301 15.07 22.33 5.22
CA ASP A 301 14.21 22.28 4.04
C ASP A 301 13.88 23.70 3.54
N ASN A 302 13.71 24.69 4.44
CA ASN A 302 13.56 26.10 4.09
C ASN A 302 14.84 26.74 3.54
N LYS A 303 15.99 26.13 3.82
CA LYS A 303 17.33 26.62 3.41
C LYS A 303 17.89 25.76 2.28
N ASN A 304 17.24 25.79 1.13
CA ASN A 304 17.68 25.10 -0.09
C ASN A 304 17.54 23.56 -0.04
N ASN A 305 16.50 23.06 0.60
CA ASN A 305 16.15 21.61 0.62
C ASN A 305 17.30 20.70 1.12
N LEU A 306 18.02 21.12 2.18
CA LEU A 306 19.19 20.41 2.69
C LEU A 306 18.94 18.96 3.09
N TYR A 307 17.68 18.61 3.42
CA TYR A 307 17.27 17.25 3.83
C TYR A 307 16.42 16.53 2.76
N TYR A 308 16.53 16.95 1.49
CA TYR A 308 15.90 16.25 0.38
C TYR A 308 16.82 15.17 -0.17
N ASN A 309 16.22 14.12 -0.69
CA ASN A 309 16.83 13.06 -1.49
C ASN A 309 16.01 12.82 -2.76
N ASP A 310 16.40 11.87 -3.59
CA ASP A 310 15.70 11.56 -4.85
C ASP A 310 14.29 10.97 -4.65
N LEU A 311 13.97 10.52 -3.44
CA LEU A 311 12.62 10.03 -3.06
C LEU A 311 11.71 11.21 -2.70
N LEU A 312 11.40 12.06 -3.70
CA LEU A 312 10.51 13.19 -3.50
C LEU A 312 9.07 12.69 -3.32
N PRO A 313 8.31 13.21 -2.33
CA PRO A 313 6.94 12.77 -2.07
C PRO A 313 6.02 12.89 -3.28
N GLU A 314 6.13 13.98 -4.04
CA GLU A 314 5.30 14.30 -5.22
C GLU A 314 5.44 13.24 -6.31
N ARG A 315 6.63 12.66 -6.47
CA ARG A 315 6.89 11.55 -7.39
C ARG A 315 5.97 10.36 -7.14
N PHE A 316 5.61 10.14 -5.88
CA PHE A 316 4.78 9.02 -5.43
C PHE A 316 3.33 9.44 -5.11
N GLY A 317 2.89 10.60 -5.56
CA GLY A 317 1.54 11.13 -5.30
C GLY A 317 1.31 11.51 -3.83
N ARG A 318 2.37 11.89 -3.11
CA ARG A 318 2.36 12.30 -1.70
C ARG A 318 2.81 13.75 -1.55
N LYS A 319 2.69 14.28 -0.34
CA LYS A 319 3.24 15.58 0.07
C LYS A 319 4.17 15.39 1.26
N ARG A 320 5.12 16.31 1.40
CA ARG A 320 5.95 16.39 2.61
C ARG A 320 5.13 16.93 3.76
N GLU A 321 5.27 16.32 4.90
CA GLU A 321 4.57 16.67 6.13
C GLU A 321 5.56 17.00 7.25
N TYR A 322 5.15 17.79 8.21
CA TYR A 322 5.96 18.17 9.37
C TYR A 322 5.20 17.79 10.63
N ALA A 323 5.64 16.71 11.28
CA ALA A 323 5.00 16.23 12.50
C ALA A 323 5.19 17.22 13.64
N LEU A 324 4.19 17.28 14.51
CA LEU A 324 4.23 17.99 15.77
C LEU A 324 4.59 17.03 16.88
N GLY A 325 5.51 17.45 17.75
CA GLY A 325 5.96 16.57 18.81
C GLY A 325 7.08 17.16 19.65
N LYS A 326 7.68 16.32 20.48
CA LYS A 326 8.74 16.70 21.43
C LYS A 326 9.95 17.41 20.78
N THR A 327 10.27 17.05 19.54
CA THR A 327 11.41 17.61 18.79
C THR A 327 11.01 18.76 17.86
N SER A 328 9.75 19.21 17.91
CA SER A 328 9.26 20.31 17.08
C SER A 328 9.94 21.63 17.46
N GLY A 329 10.48 22.28 16.44
CA GLY A 329 10.95 23.65 16.54
C GLY A 329 9.97 24.65 15.93
N ARG A 330 10.27 25.95 16.03
CA ARG A 330 9.48 27.03 15.41
C ARG A 330 9.25 26.82 13.89
N ALA A 331 10.22 26.24 13.20
CA ALA A 331 10.10 25.95 11.76
C ALA A 331 8.99 24.93 11.46
N ASN A 332 8.86 23.84 12.26
CA ASN A 332 7.77 22.88 12.12
C ASN A 332 6.40 23.54 12.35
N ILE A 333 6.29 24.36 13.40
CA ILE A 333 5.04 25.06 13.70
C ILE A 333 4.68 25.99 12.54
N ARG A 334 5.61 26.80 12.02
CA ARG A 334 5.36 27.68 10.88
C ARG A 334 4.86 26.91 9.65
N LYS A 335 5.50 25.80 9.28
CA LYS A 335 5.08 24.96 8.14
C LYS A 335 3.65 24.45 8.29
N ASN A 336 3.28 24.01 9.48
CA ASN A 336 1.92 23.56 9.73
C ASN A 336 0.93 24.73 9.73
N LEU A 337 1.28 25.89 10.29
CA LEU A 337 0.46 27.10 10.25
C LEU A 337 0.23 27.60 8.81
N GLU A 338 1.29 27.66 7.99
CA GLU A 338 1.21 27.98 6.55
C GLU A 338 0.20 27.06 5.83
N SER A 339 0.25 25.74 6.11
CA SER A 339 -0.68 24.77 5.52
C SER A 339 -2.13 24.96 5.94
N LEU A 340 -2.35 25.53 7.12
CA LEU A 340 -3.67 25.85 7.68
C LEU A 340 -4.14 27.28 7.31
N GLY A 341 -3.27 28.09 6.68
CA GLY A 341 -3.56 29.48 6.38
C GLY A 341 -3.61 30.40 7.61
N ILE A 342 -2.90 30.02 8.68
CA ILE A 342 -2.86 30.78 9.95
C ILE A 342 -1.54 31.55 10.03
N GLU A 343 -1.60 32.85 10.28
CA GLU A 343 -0.45 33.72 10.52
C GLU A 343 -0.36 34.07 12.00
N LEU A 344 0.83 33.90 12.60
CA LEU A 344 1.13 34.30 13.98
C LEU A 344 2.47 35.03 14.02
N ASP A 345 2.59 35.97 14.98
CA ASP A 345 3.86 36.60 15.30
C ASP A 345 4.85 35.64 15.98
N ASP A 346 6.13 36.02 16.03
CA ASP A 346 7.20 35.16 16.52
C ASP A 346 7.06 34.77 18.00
N GLU A 347 6.50 35.64 18.83
CA GLU A 347 6.30 35.36 20.27
C GLU A 347 5.14 34.37 20.46
N SER A 348 4.05 34.52 19.70
CA SER A 348 2.94 33.59 19.65
C SER A 348 3.40 32.20 19.15
N ILE A 349 4.19 32.14 18.08
CA ILE A 349 4.78 30.88 17.59
C ILE A 349 5.63 30.21 18.65
N LYS A 350 6.43 30.97 19.41
CA LYS A 350 7.25 30.42 20.50
C LYS A 350 6.40 29.80 21.59
N ARG A 351 5.32 30.49 22.04
CA ARG A 351 4.40 29.99 23.05
C ARG A 351 3.67 28.73 22.59
N VAL A 352 3.16 28.71 21.37
CA VAL A 352 2.52 27.54 20.77
C VAL A 352 3.50 26.38 20.64
N THR A 353 4.76 26.64 20.21
CA THR A 353 5.81 25.61 20.14
C THR A 353 6.05 24.98 21.51
N GLN A 354 6.18 25.79 22.55
CA GLN A 354 6.38 25.32 23.93
C GLN A 354 5.21 24.41 24.35
N ARG A 355 3.98 24.83 24.11
CA ARG A 355 2.79 24.05 24.48
C ARG A 355 2.71 22.71 23.73
N VAL A 356 3.05 22.68 22.44
CA VAL A 356 3.13 21.42 21.65
C VAL A 356 4.18 20.47 22.24
N VAL A 357 5.33 20.98 22.65
CA VAL A 357 6.38 20.16 23.30
C VAL A 357 5.89 19.62 24.64
N GLU A 358 5.26 20.45 25.46
CA GLU A 358 4.72 20.05 26.78
C GLU A 358 3.66 18.94 26.67
N LEU A 359 2.75 19.03 25.68
CA LEU A 359 1.76 18.00 25.41
C LEU A 359 2.45 16.70 25.00
N SER A 360 3.41 16.79 24.09
CA SER A 360 4.15 15.62 23.59
C SER A 360 5.05 14.97 24.65
N ASP A 361 5.58 15.74 25.62
CA ASP A 361 6.32 15.20 26.77
C ASP A 361 5.43 14.34 27.67
N LYS A 362 4.13 14.62 27.70
CA LYS A 362 3.12 13.79 28.38
C LYS A 362 2.68 12.58 27.54
N LYS A 363 3.36 12.30 26.42
CA LYS A 363 3.02 11.27 25.43
C LYS A 363 1.68 11.49 24.71
N GLU A 364 1.17 12.71 24.73
CA GLU A 364 0.03 13.07 23.89
C GLU A 364 0.50 13.24 22.44
N MET A 365 -0.15 12.56 21.51
CA MET A 365 0.09 12.78 20.07
C MET A 365 -0.54 14.12 19.69
N VAL A 366 0.21 15.01 19.06
CA VAL A 366 -0.30 16.27 18.54
C VAL A 366 -0.33 16.22 17.04
N THR A 367 -1.47 16.57 16.44
CA THR A 367 -1.64 16.64 14.97
C THR A 367 -1.68 18.10 14.50
N PRO A 368 -1.44 18.38 13.22
CA PRO A 368 -1.60 19.73 12.67
C PRO A 368 -3.00 20.32 12.93
N GLU A 369 -4.03 19.47 12.90
CA GLU A 369 -5.42 19.86 13.14
C GLU A 369 -5.70 20.24 14.60
N ASP A 370 -4.83 19.89 15.55
CA ASP A 370 -4.92 20.35 16.94
C ASP A 370 -4.38 21.77 17.13
N LEU A 371 -3.53 22.26 16.19
CA LEU A 371 -2.90 23.58 16.32
C LEU A 371 -3.89 24.73 16.58
N PRO A 372 -5.00 24.87 15.85
CA PRO A 372 -5.97 25.94 16.11
C PRO A 372 -6.47 25.94 17.56
N TYR A 373 -6.73 24.76 18.14
CA TYR A 373 -7.18 24.64 19.54
C TYR A 373 -6.06 24.97 20.54
N ILE A 374 -4.84 24.54 20.24
CA ILE A 374 -3.64 24.88 21.05
C ILE A 374 -3.39 26.39 21.01
N ILE A 375 -3.55 27.03 19.87
CA ILE A 375 -3.41 28.48 19.69
C ILE A 375 -4.45 29.22 20.54
N SER A 376 -5.72 28.80 20.45
CA SER A 376 -6.80 29.38 21.25
C SER A 376 -6.54 29.28 22.76
N ASP A 377 -6.10 28.11 23.22
CA ASP A 377 -5.75 27.90 24.65
C ASP A 377 -4.57 28.76 25.09
N VAL A 378 -3.49 28.78 24.30
CA VAL A 378 -2.23 29.48 24.65
C VAL A 378 -2.36 31.01 24.59
N LEU A 379 -3.04 31.53 23.57
CA LEU A 379 -3.12 32.97 23.34
C LEU A 379 -4.32 33.60 24.02
N LYS A 380 -5.24 32.80 24.60
CA LYS A 380 -6.49 33.28 25.23
C LYS A 380 -7.31 34.18 24.30
N HIS A 381 -7.20 33.96 22.99
CA HIS A 381 -8.06 34.58 22.01
C HIS A 381 -9.18 33.60 21.68
N GLU A 382 -10.40 34.08 21.50
CA GLU A 382 -11.53 33.33 20.93
C GLU A 382 -11.27 33.03 19.45
N THR A 383 -10.20 32.33 19.15
CA THR A 383 -9.68 32.17 17.79
C THR A 383 -10.38 31.06 17.02
N ILE A 384 -11.17 30.20 17.70
CA ILE A 384 -12.02 29.23 17.04
C ILE A 384 -13.44 29.46 17.54
N ALA A 385 -14.26 30.01 16.68
CA ALA A 385 -15.70 29.91 16.88
C ALA A 385 -16.04 28.41 16.93
N GLN A 386 -16.58 27.95 18.06
CA GLN A 386 -17.15 26.61 18.11
C GLN A 386 -18.41 26.60 17.26
N HIS A 387 -18.24 26.38 15.96
CA HIS A 387 -19.33 26.33 15.00
C HIS A 387 -20.26 25.16 15.24
N VAL A 388 -19.70 24.05 15.74
CA VAL A 388 -20.44 22.79 16.01
C VAL A 388 -20.22 22.35 17.45
N LYS A 389 -21.33 22.13 18.16
CA LYS A 389 -21.35 21.57 19.52
C LYS A 389 -22.36 20.45 19.60
N VAL A 390 -22.04 19.40 20.34
CA VAL A 390 -23.04 18.40 20.75
C VAL A 390 -23.81 18.95 21.92
N ILE A 391 -25.12 19.07 21.79
CA ILE A 391 -26.03 19.49 22.86
C ILE A 391 -26.34 18.30 23.75
N ASN A 392 -26.77 17.20 23.13
CA ASN A 392 -27.00 15.92 23.79
C ASN A 392 -26.97 14.78 22.76
N TYR A 393 -26.80 13.57 23.24
CA TYR A 393 -26.96 12.37 22.44
C TYR A 393 -27.37 11.18 23.31
N THR A 394 -27.99 10.20 22.66
CA THR A 394 -28.26 8.89 23.24
C THR A 394 -27.77 7.83 22.27
N LEU A 395 -26.95 6.90 22.77
CA LEU A 395 -26.46 5.73 22.03
C LEU A 395 -27.02 4.48 22.70
N ASN A 396 -27.88 3.78 22.01
CA ASN A 396 -28.55 2.59 22.53
C ASN A 396 -27.99 1.34 21.85
N LEU A 397 -27.48 0.39 22.64
CA LEU A 397 -27.03 -0.92 22.19
C LEU A 397 -27.85 -1.98 22.90
N SER A 398 -28.58 -2.78 22.15
CA SER A 398 -29.38 -3.89 22.68
C SER A 398 -29.04 -5.18 21.95
N GLN A 399 -28.94 -6.29 22.67
CA GLN A 399 -28.62 -7.58 22.08
C GLN A 399 -29.68 -7.96 21.02
N GLY A 400 -29.20 -8.33 19.82
CA GLY A 400 -30.06 -8.76 18.70
C GLY A 400 -30.73 -7.62 17.92
N LEU A 401 -30.49 -6.35 18.27
CA LEU A 401 -30.99 -5.17 17.56
C LEU A 401 -29.82 -4.33 17.04
N LYS A 402 -30.07 -3.57 15.95
CA LYS A 402 -29.08 -2.59 15.49
C LYS A 402 -28.97 -1.44 16.47
N PRO A 403 -27.74 -0.96 16.77
CA PRO A 403 -27.54 0.24 17.56
C PRO A 403 -28.29 1.44 17.00
N VAL A 404 -28.81 2.27 17.89
CA VAL A 404 -29.53 3.52 17.54
C VAL A 404 -28.82 4.69 18.18
N ALA A 405 -28.62 5.75 17.40
CA ALA A 405 -28.18 7.05 17.87
C ALA A 405 -29.30 8.08 17.68
N ILE A 406 -29.57 8.85 18.74
CA ILE A 406 -30.38 10.08 18.71
C ILE A 406 -29.47 11.20 19.15
N ILE A 407 -29.35 12.27 18.38
CA ILE A 407 -28.40 13.34 18.64
C ILE A 407 -29.04 14.70 18.43
N ALA A 408 -28.63 15.66 19.23
CA ALA A 408 -28.86 17.09 18.99
C ALA A 408 -27.51 17.81 18.93
N ILE A 409 -27.26 18.52 17.84
CA ILE A 409 -26.08 19.35 17.63
C ILE A 409 -26.48 20.80 17.37
N GLU A 410 -25.68 21.71 17.86
CA GLU A 410 -25.75 23.12 17.47
C GLU A 410 -24.75 23.37 16.34
N VAL A 411 -25.18 24.00 15.26
CA VAL A 411 -24.34 24.44 14.15
C VAL A 411 -24.59 25.92 13.93
N ASN A 412 -23.57 26.75 14.14
CA ASN A 412 -23.65 28.21 14.01
C ASN A 412 -24.83 28.84 14.82
N GLY A 413 -25.01 28.40 16.06
CA GLY A 413 -26.05 28.90 16.98
C GLY A 413 -27.45 28.34 16.72
N LYS A 414 -27.64 27.43 15.78
CA LYS A 414 -28.93 26.79 15.50
C LYS A 414 -28.87 25.29 15.81
N THR A 415 -29.87 24.80 16.54
CA THR A 415 -29.96 23.38 16.94
C THR A 415 -30.60 22.54 15.83
N TYR A 416 -30.02 21.37 15.59
CA TYR A 416 -30.48 20.35 14.67
C TYR A 416 -30.53 19.00 15.35
N GLU A 417 -31.59 18.24 15.09
CA GLU A 417 -31.79 16.91 15.65
C GLU A 417 -31.77 15.84 14.56
N GLY A 418 -31.22 14.68 14.88
CA GLY A 418 -31.15 13.56 13.95
C GLY A 418 -31.12 12.23 14.67
N ALA A 419 -31.63 11.20 14.01
CA ALA A 419 -31.58 9.82 14.50
C ALA A 419 -31.20 8.89 13.36
N SER A 420 -30.44 7.85 13.69
CA SER A 420 -30.06 6.79 12.74
C SER A 420 -29.77 5.49 13.45
N THR A 421 -29.83 4.40 12.69
CA THR A 421 -29.32 3.09 13.09
C THR A 421 -27.98 2.84 12.40
N GLY A 422 -27.13 2.03 13.02
CA GLY A 422 -25.82 1.63 12.47
C GLY A 422 -25.49 0.16 12.74
N ASP A 423 -24.36 -0.28 12.21
CA ASP A 423 -23.84 -1.62 12.50
C ASP A 423 -23.02 -1.65 13.80
N GLY A 424 -22.63 -0.46 14.32
CA GLY A 424 -22.07 -0.19 15.63
C GLY A 424 -22.58 1.14 16.17
N GLN A 425 -22.33 1.44 17.46
CA GLN A 425 -22.76 2.69 18.11
C GLN A 425 -22.17 3.92 17.41
N TYR A 426 -20.87 3.89 17.09
CA TYR A 426 -20.21 4.99 16.39
C TYR A 426 -20.74 5.16 14.95
N ASP A 427 -21.01 4.07 14.23
CA ASP A 427 -21.61 4.14 12.90
C ASP A 427 -23.02 4.75 12.95
N ALA A 428 -23.83 4.40 13.96
CA ALA A 428 -25.14 5.01 14.18
C ALA A 428 -25.03 6.53 14.42
N PHE A 429 -24.05 6.94 15.27
CA PHE A 429 -23.76 8.36 15.57
C PHE A 429 -23.36 9.13 14.32
N VAL A 430 -22.36 8.63 13.57
CA VAL A 430 -21.89 9.29 12.34
C VAL A 430 -22.99 9.38 11.28
N LYS A 431 -23.81 8.32 11.13
CA LYS A 431 -24.95 8.32 10.21
C LYS A 431 -26.00 9.35 10.60
N ALA A 432 -26.26 9.53 11.89
CA ALA A 432 -27.20 10.55 12.37
C ALA A 432 -26.71 11.97 12.06
N ILE A 433 -25.42 12.28 12.29
CA ILE A 433 -24.83 13.58 11.92
C ILE A 433 -24.83 13.76 10.40
N ARG A 434 -24.42 12.74 9.64
CA ARG A 434 -24.40 12.79 8.17
C ARG A 434 -25.79 13.12 7.61
N LYS A 435 -26.85 12.57 8.23
CA LYS A 435 -28.23 12.87 7.86
C LYS A 435 -28.58 14.33 8.10
N ILE A 436 -28.20 14.91 9.26
CA ILE A 436 -28.37 16.34 9.55
C ILE A 436 -27.64 17.18 8.48
N TYR A 437 -26.38 16.90 8.21
CA TYR A 437 -25.58 17.64 7.24
C TYR A 437 -26.19 17.58 5.84
N LYS A 438 -26.59 16.39 5.38
CA LYS A 438 -27.16 16.20 4.04
C LYS A 438 -28.57 16.76 3.90
N GLU A 439 -29.48 16.43 4.83
CA GLU A 439 -30.91 16.69 4.68
C GLU A 439 -31.34 18.07 5.22
N GLN A 440 -30.71 18.56 6.29
CA GLN A 440 -31.13 19.80 6.94
C GLN A 440 -30.18 20.97 6.63
N LEU A 441 -28.88 20.70 6.41
CA LEU A 441 -27.90 21.75 6.08
C LEU A 441 -27.58 21.83 4.58
N GLY A 442 -27.93 20.80 3.77
CA GLY A 442 -27.59 20.74 2.34
C GLY A 442 -26.09 20.68 2.07
N ARG A 443 -25.30 20.13 2.99
CA ARG A 443 -23.83 20.11 2.95
C ARG A 443 -23.28 18.68 2.78
N THR A 444 -22.10 18.58 2.18
CA THR A 444 -21.36 17.31 2.11
C THR A 444 -20.76 16.98 3.48
N PHE A 445 -20.77 15.69 3.81
CA PHE A 445 -20.13 15.17 5.02
C PHE A 445 -18.87 14.39 4.64
N PRO A 446 -17.73 14.58 5.34
CA PRO A 446 -16.49 13.87 5.04
C PRO A 446 -16.63 12.34 5.12
N SER A 447 -15.85 11.63 4.31
CA SER A 447 -15.78 10.18 4.34
C SER A 447 -14.68 9.73 5.29
N LEU A 448 -15.00 8.79 6.17
CA LEU A 448 -14.02 8.16 7.05
C LEU A 448 -13.11 7.25 6.22
N THR A 449 -11.79 7.47 6.30
CA THR A 449 -10.78 6.68 5.58
C THR A 449 -9.93 5.81 6.49
N ASN A 450 -9.75 6.21 7.75
CA ASN A 450 -9.07 5.39 8.76
C ASN A 450 -9.62 5.67 10.16
N TYR A 451 -9.61 4.63 11.01
CA TYR A 451 -10.05 4.70 12.40
C TYR A 451 -9.10 3.87 13.26
N THR A 452 -8.41 4.51 14.18
CA THR A 452 -7.42 3.86 15.04
C THR A 452 -7.71 4.17 16.49
N VAL A 453 -7.71 3.14 17.32
CA VAL A 453 -7.86 3.25 18.77
C VAL A 453 -6.57 2.79 19.43
N ASN A 454 -5.99 3.63 20.27
CA ASN A 454 -4.79 3.31 21.03
C ASN A 454 -5.09 3.43 22.52
N ILE A 455 -4.69 2.40 23.27
CA ILE A 455 -4.65 2.45 24.73
C ILE A 455 -3.17 2.59 25.11
N PRO A 456 -2.75 3.69 25.73
CA PRO A 456 -1.35 3.87 26.13
C PRO A 456 -0.86 2.74 27.03
N PRO A 457 0.38 2.24 26.85
CA PRO A 457 0.92 1.16 27.68
C PRO A 457 0.92 1.51 29.16
N GLY A 458 0.55 0.56 30.01
CA GLY A 458 0.50 0.73 31.48
C GLY A 458 -0.87 1.17 32.01
N GLY A 459 -1.89 1.18 31.13
CA GLY A 459 -3.27 1.49 31.53
C GLY A 459 -3.90 0.44 32.43
N HIS A 460 -4.68 0.88 33.40
CA HIS A 460 -5.65 0.10 34.15
C HIS A 460 -7.02 0.15 33.46
N THR A 461 -8.06 -0.36 34.08
CA THR A 461 -9.44 -0.34 33.54
C THR A 461 -10.01 1.06 33.31
N ASP A 462 -9.39 2.08 33.87
CA ASP A 462 -9.68 3.51 33.74
C ASP A 462 -8.68 4.24 32.82
N ALA A 463 -7.92 3.50 32.01
CA ALA A 463 -6.96 4.07 31.09
C ALA A 463 -7.66 4.96 30.05
N LEU A 464 -7.04 6.10 29.76
CA LEU A 464 -7.49 6.95 28.67
C LEU A 464 -7.34 6.23 27.33
N VAL A 465 -8.38 6.30 26.51
CA VAL A 465 -8.42 5.78 25.16
C VAL A 465 -8.23 6.94 24.20
N GLN A 466 -7.21 6.83 23.34
CA GLN A 466 -7.00 7.77 22.25
C GLN A 466 -7.63 7.22 20.98
N THR A 467 -8.56 7.96 20.39
CA THR A 467 -9.14 7.64 19.08
C THR A 467 -8.64 8.66 18.06
N VAL A 468 -8.03 8.16 16.99
CA VAL A 468 -7.54 8.95 15.86
C VAL A 468 -8.33 8.57 14.61
N ILE A 469 -8.92 9.55 13.94
CA ILE A 469 -9.76 9.35 12.76
C ILE A 469 -9.22 10.17 11.60
N SER A 470 -9.06 9.53 10.44
CA SER A 470 -8.75 10.22 9.19
C SER A 470 -9.99 10.35 8.33
N TRP A 471 -10.21 11.53 7.78
CA TRP A 471 -11.36 11.91 7.01
C TRP A 471 -10.94 12.40 5.62
N ASP A 472 -11.64 11.99 4.57
CA ASP A 472 -11.52 12.60 3.25
C ASP A 472 -12.63 13.64 3.07
N TYR A 473 -12.24 14.90 2.87
CA TYR A 473 -13.14 15.99 2.55
C TYR A 473 -12.68 16.68 1.26
N ASN A 474 -13.40 16.43 0.17
CA ASN A 474 -13.09 16.98 -1.16
C ASN A 474 -11.65 16.69 -1.64
N GLY A 475 -11.15 15.47 -1.39
CA GLY A 475 -9.80 15.04 -1.76
C GLY A 475 -8.69 15.46 -0.78
N ASN A 476 -9.03 16.17 0.29
CA ASN A 476 -8.09 16.52 1.37
C ASN A 476 -8.29 15.58 2.56
N ILE A 477 -7.20 15.01 3.05
CA ILE A 477 -7.23 14.17 4.24
C ILE A 477 -7.05 15.06 5.48
N LEU A 478 -8.05 15.02 6.36
CA LEU A 478 -8.01 15.63 7.70
C LEU A 478 -7.82 14.52 8.74
N LYS A 479 -6.99 14.76 9.75
CA LYS A 479 -6.72 13.79 10.80
C LYS A 479 -7.04 14.41 12.15
N THR A 480 -8.06 13.93 12.83
CA THR A 480 -8.50 14.45 14.13
C THR A 480 -8.43 13.38 15.20
N GLN A 481 -8.30 13.81 16.46
CA GLN A 481 -8.21 12.90 17.60
C GLN A 481 -9.06 13.37 18.78
N GLY A 482 -9.47 12.39 19.56
CA GLY A 482 -10.07 12.59 20.87
C GLY A 482 -9.41 11.69 21.90
N LEU A 483 -9.46 12.10 23.17
CA LEU A 483 -8.89 11.39 24.31
C LEU A 483 -9.92 11.38 25.43
N ASP A 484 -10.35 10.19 25.82
CA ASP A 484 -11.32 10.00 26.90
C ASP A 484 -11.16 8.62 27.54
N ALA A 485 -11.71 8.41 28.73
CA ALA A 485 -11.79 7.07 29.32
C ALA A 485 -12.81 6.18 28.57
N ASP A 486 -13.81 6.78 27.93
CA ASP A 486 -14.77 6.11 27.06
C ASP A 486 -14.34 6.24 25.59
N GLN A 487 -14.22 5.10 24.91
CA GLN A 487 -13.83 5.04 23.49
C GLN A 487 -14.81 5.80 22.59
N MET A 488 -16.11 5.79 22.93
CA MET A 488 -17.12 6.49 22.15
C MET A 488 -16.99 8.00 22.31
N GLU A 489 -16.77 8.49 23.53
CA GLU A 489 -16.52 9.90 23.79
C GLU A 489 -15.27 10.40 23.06
N ALA A 490 -14.16 9.62 23.09
CA ALA A 490 -12.96 9.95 22.34
C ALA A 490 -13.24 10.05 20.82
N ALA A 491 -14.05 9.15 20.27
CA ALA A 491 -14.43 9.18 18.85
C ALA A 491 -15.36 10.37 18.53
N ILE A 492 -16.30 10.70 19.41
CA ILE A 492 -17.19 11.86 19.29
C ILE A 492 -16.38 13.16 19.31
N GLN A 493 -15.43 13.30 20.25
CA GLN A 493 -14.53 14.45 20.30
C GLN A 493 -13.75 14.64 18.99
N ALA A 494 -13.16 13.56 18.46
CA ALA A 494 -12.46 13.60 17.17
C ALA A 494 -13.39 14.03 16.02
N THR A 495 -14.63 13.55 16.01
CA THR A 495 -15.65 13.92 15.00
C THR A 495 -16.03 15.40 15.08
N ILE A 496 -16.27 15.90 16.28
CA ILE A 496 -16.65 17.33 16.48
C ILE A 496 -15.50 18.27 16.10
N LYS A 497 -14.25 17.90 16.39
CA LYS A 497 -13.08 18.66 15.90
C LYS A 497 -13.08 18.74 14.38
N MET A 498 -13.29 17.63 13.68
CA MET A 498 -13.39 17.61 12.23
C MET A 498 -14.50 18.53 11.71
N LEU A 499 -15.69 18.47 12.31
CA LEU A 499 -16.82 19.30 11.94
C LEU A 499 -16.52 20.81 12.10
N ASN A 500 -15.90 21.19 13.19
CA ASN A 500 -15.49 22.60 13.41
C ASN A 500 -14.47 23.05 12.34
N LEU A 501 -13.51 22.22 11.97
CA LEU A 501 -12.52 22.53 10.92
C LEU A 501 -13.16 22.74 9.53
N ILE A 502 -14.19 21.98 9.16
CA ILE A 502 -14.87 22.16 7.88
C ILE A 502 -15.82 23.37 7.88
N GLU A 503 -16.45 23.65 9.01
CA GLU A 503 -17.33 24.84 9.16
C GLU A 503 -16.53 26.14 9.13
N ASP A 504 -15.37 26.20 9.79
CA ASP A 504 -14.49 27.37 9.76
C ASP A 504 -14.02 27.71 8.32
N LYS A 505 -13.63 26.71 7.55
CA LYS A 505 -13.30 26.88 6.12
C LYS A 505 -14.49 27.33 5.27
N ALA A 506 -15.70 26.88 5.56
CA ALA A 506 -16.90 27.28 4.85
C ALA A 506 -17.26 28.75 5.11
N VAL A 507 -17.11 29.22 6.35
CA VAL A 507 -17.33 30.63 6.74
C VAL A 507 -16.30 31.55 6.09
N SER A 508 -15.02 31.16 6.07
CA SER A 508 -13.94 31.91 5.41
C SER A 508 -14.19 32.07 3.90
N TYR A 509 -14.68 31.02 3.22
CA TYR A 509 -14.99 31.07 1.79
C TYR A 509 -16.21 31.95 1.46
N THR A 510 -17.21 31.97 2.34
CA THR A 510 -18.38 32.88 2.17
C THR A 510 -18.04 34.35 2.40
N HIS A 511 -17.14 34.67 3.32
CA HIS A 511 -16.63 36.02 3.51
C HIS A 511 -15.81 36.54 2.32
N LEU A 512 -14.94 35.71 1.73
CA LEU A 512 -14.20 36.07 0.52
C LEU A 512 -15.12 36.35 -0.67
N ARG A 513 -16.17 35.56 -0.89
CA ARG A 513 -17.17 35.82 -1.94
C ARG A 513 -18.00 37.09 -1.68
N ALA A 514 -18.31 37.40 -0.42
CA ALA A 514 -19.05 38.62 -0.09
C ALA A 514 -18.23 39.90 -0.37
N HIS A 515 -16.89 39.82 -0.18
CA HIS A 515 -15.99 40.92 -0.55
C HIS A 515 -15.80 41.08 -2.06
N GLU A 516 -15.81 40.00 -2.84
CA GLU A 516 -15.72 40.05 -4.31
C GLU A 516 -17.02 40.59 -4.96
N THR A 517 -18.19 40.32 -4.38
CA THR A 517 -19.48 40.84 -4.87
C THR A 517 -19.78 42.26 -4.42
N GLY A 518 -19.14 42.76 -3.36
CA GLY A 518 -19.28 44.13 -2.88
C GLY A 518 -18.43 45.18 -3.62
N ALA A 519 -17.54 44.75 -4.54
CA ALA A 519 -16.67 45.64 -5.31
C ALA A 519 -17.29 46.07 -6.69
N TYR A 520 -18.53 45.67 -6.98
CA TYR A 520 -19.28 46.04 -8.20
C TYR A 520 -20.69 46.51 -7.85
N LEU A 521 -20.82 47.54 -7.02
CA LEU A 521 -22.00 48.36 -6.91
C LEU A 521 -21.57 49.82 -6.70
#